data_2128edb14133ad098fcb741581ac7ffc
#
_entry.id   2128edb14133ad098fcb741581ac7ffc
#
_cell.length_a   1.000
_cell.length_b   1.000
_cell.length_c   1.000
_cell.angle_alpha   90.00
_cell.angle_beta   90.00
_cell.angle_gamma   90.00
#
_symmetry.space_group_name_H-M   'P 1'
#
loop_
_entity.id
_entity.type
_entity.pdbx_description
1 polymer ?
#
loop_
_entity_poly.entity_id
_entity_poly.type
_entity_poly.pdbx_seq_one_letter_code
_entity_poly.pdbx_strand_id
1 'polypeptide(L)'
;DNLIHYNWHWFWHWGNGELGNNGIHTLDIGRWGVGGDYPIRVTSSGGRYRYEDDQETPDTQSVLVEFDGGRQVNWESRSCNKHDDRFVTFYGEKGTLEIDESGTYRVFDINDKLIEKVSHSRNDGQHAGNFVAAVRNDTPLSLTSEILEGHKSTLLCHLGNIAYRTRRLLNCDPANGQILNDEEAMKLWKREYSKEW
;
A
#
# COMPACT_ATOMS: atom_id res chain seq x y z
N ASP A 1 -10.43 -25.44 9.78
CA ASP A 1 -11.15 -24.18 9.49
C ASP A 1 -10.42 -22.91 9.92
N ASN A 2 -9.46 -23.00 10.85
CA ASN A 2 -8.65 -21.85 11.31
C ASN A 2 -7.80 -21.22 10.21
N LEU A 3 -7.48 -21.94 9.14
CA LEU A 3 -6.72 -21.44 8.01
C LEU A 3 -7.58 -20.63 7.01
N ILE A 4 -8.88 -20.86 6.98
CA ILE A 4 -9.78 -20.28 5.97
C ILE A 4 -10.44 -19.01 6.48
N HIS A 5 -11.12 -19.08 7.64
CA HIS A 5 -11.81 -17.93 8.19
C HIS A 5 -10.82 -16.90 8.73
N TYR A 6 -10.88 -15.68 8.26
CA TYR A 6 -10.01 -14.55 8.60
C TYR A 6 -8.52 -14.78 8.29
N ASN A 7 -7.95 -15.96 8.59
CA ASN A 7 -6.50 -16.22 8.47
C ASN A 7 -6.02 -16.51 7.04
N TRP A 8 -6.91 -16.63 6.06
CA TRP A 8 -6.57 -16.88 4.66
C TRP A 8 -5.55 -15.89 4.11
N HIS A 9 -5.56 -14.65 4.53
CA HIS A 9 -4.67 -13.60 4.02
C HIS A 9 -3.21 -13.75 4.47
N TRP A 10 -2.94 -14.65 5.42
CA TRP A 10 -1.58 -14.98 5.87
C TRP A 10 -0.88 -16.06 5.02
N PHE A 11 -1.56 -16.62 4.04
CA PHE A 11 -1.04 -17.67 3.17
C PHE A 11 -0.90 -17.18 1.74
N TRP A 12 0.31 -17.37 1.13
CA TRP A 12 0.61 -16.88 -0.21
C TRP A 12 -0.34 -17.41 -1.30
N HIS A 13 -0.94 -18.57 -1.07
CA HIS A 13 -1.91 -19.13 -2.02
C HIS A 13 -3.20 -18.32 -2.11
N TRP A 14 -3.62 -17.68 -1.04
CA TRP A 14 -4.91 -16.98 -0.98
C TRP A 14 -4.79 -15.47 -0.74
N GLY A 15 -3.73 -15.04 -0.09
CA GLY A 15 -3.58 -13.67 0.37
C GLY A 15 -2.19 -13.08 0.14
N ASN A 16 -2.02 -11.86 0.62
CA ASN A 16 -0.83 -11.03 0.41
C ASN A 16 -0.21 -10.53 1.72
N GLY A 17 -0.60 -11.13 2.86
CA GLY A 17 -0.13 -10.72 4.17
C GLY A 17 -0.57 -9.32 4.57
N GLU A 18 0.10 -8.74 5.55
CA GLU A 18 -0.24 -7.44 6.11
C GLU A 18 -0.08 -6.31 5.09
N LEU A 19 0.89 -6.42 4.19
CA LEU A 19 1.11 -5.45 3.13
C LEU A 19 -0.12 -5.29 2.21
N GLY A 20 -0.79 -6.39 1.85
CA GLY A 20 -2.01 -6.36 1.07
C GLY A 20 -3.29 -6.17 1.89
N ASN A 21 -3.23 -6.38 3.20
CA ASN A 21 -4.37 -6.22 4.11
C ASN A 21 -4.51 -4.76 4.60
N ASN A 22 -3.67 -4.32 5.51
CA ASN A 22 -3.68 -2.94 6.02
C ASN A 22 -2.72 -2.02 5.26
N GLY A 23 -1.62 -2.55 4.73
CA GLY A 23 -0.62 -1.78 4.00
C GLY A 23 -1.16 -1.06 2.78
N ILE A 24 -2.15 -1.62 2.10
CA ILE A 24 -2.79 -0.99 0.93
C ILE A 24 -3.38 0.39 1.27
N HIS A 25 -3.98 0.57 2.44
CA HIS A 25 -4.60 1.83 2.83
C HIS A 25 -3.57 2.95 3.02
N THR A 26 -2.44 2.64 3.66
CA THR A 26 -1.36 3.60 3.88
C THR A 26 -0.55 3.86 2.63
N LEU A 27 -0.30 2.83 1.80
CA LEU A 27 0.38 2.97 0.52
C LEU A 27 -0.43 3.78 -0.49
N ASP A 28 -1.75 3.62 -0.50
CA ASP A 28 -2.65 4.41 -1.37
C ASP A 28 -2.54 5.90 -1.06
N ILE A 29 -2.67 6.29 0.21
CA ILE A 29 -2.51 7.67 0.65
C ILE A 29 -1.07 8.15 0.41
N GLY A 30 -0.06 7.33 0.73
CA GLY A 30 1.35 7.65 0.52
C GLY A 30 1.64 7.95 -0.95
N ARG A 31 1.23 7.05 -1.86
CA ARG A 31 1.38 7.21 -3.31
C ARG A 31 0.68 8.47 -3.82
N TRP A 32 -0.57 8.66 -3.41
CA TRP A 32 -1.36 9.84 -3.78
C TRP A 32 -0.69 11.15 -3.32
N GLY A 33 -0.27 11.21 -2.07
CA GLY A 33 0.34 12.41 -1.49
C GLY A 33 1.69 12.79 -2.08
N VAL A 34 2.51 11.81 -2.49
CA VAL A 34 3.76 12.09 -3.23
C VAL A 34 3.52 12.31 -4.73
N GLY A 35 2.29 12.16 -5.22
CA GLY A 35 1.96 12.27 -6.63
C GLY A 35 2.63 11.18 -7.48
N GLY A 36 2.79 9.97 -6.94
CA GLY A 36 3.38 8.84 -7.63
C GLY A 36 2.38 8.13 -8.55
N ASP A 37 2.79 7.81 -9.77
CA ASP A 37 2.04 6.91 -10.65
C ASP A 37 2.54 5.47 -10.49
N TYR A 38 3.46 5.05 -11.33
CA TYR A 38 4.11 3.74 -11.22
C TYR A 38 5.52 3.89 -10.64
N PRO A 39 5.99 2.90 -9.87
CA PRO A 39 7.32 2.96 -9.29
C PRO A 39 8.41 2.75 -10.35
N ILE A 40 9.60 3.29 -10.07
CA ILE A 40 10.82 2.97 -10.83
C ILE A 40 11.64 1.88 -10.15
N ARG A 41 11.56 1.79 -8.82
CA ARG A 41 12.24 0.73 -8.03
C ARG A 41 11.44 0.36 -6.81
N VAL A 42 11.51 -0.94 -6.45
CA VAL A 42 10.91 -1.46 -5.22
C VAL A 42 11.88 -2.42 -4.53
N THR A 43 12.06 -2.23 -3.23
CA THR A 43 12.79 -3.16 -2.36
C THR A 43 11.94 -3.55 -1.18
N SER A 44 12.18 -4.74 -0.64
CA SER A 44 11.48 -5.20 0.55
C SER A 44 12.37 -6.11 1.38
N SER A 45 12.24 -5.99 2.70
CA SER A 45 12.88 -6.85 3.68
C SER A 45 11.91 -7.17 4.80
N GLY A 46 12.18 -8.25 5.54
CA GLY A 46 11.32 -8.66 6.64
C GLY A 46 11.48 -10.14 6.96
N GLY A 47 10.56 -10.66 7.74
CA GLY A 47 10.57 -12.07 8.13
C GLY A 47 9.49 -12.43 9.13
N ARG A 48 9.60 -13.68 9.58
CA ARG A 48 8.85 -14.25 10.70
C ARG A 48 9.73 -14.11 11.95
N TYR A 49 9.60 -13.01 12.66
CA TYR A 49 10.51 -12.69 13.78
C TYR A 49 9.85 -12.88 15.13
N ARG A 50 8.55 -12.86 15.21
CA ARG A 50 7.82 -12.87 16.47
C ARG A 50 7.04 -14.15 16.71
N TYR A 51 6.28 -14.63 15.74
CA TYR A 51 5.36 -15.73 15.90
C TYR A 51 5.88 -17.02 15.30
N GLU A 52 5.71 -18.12 16.02
CA GLU A 52 5.96 -19.50 15.57
C GLU A 52 4.60 -20.17 15.33
N ASP A 53 4.07 -20.04 14.12
CA ASP A 53 2.80 -20.59 13.69
C ASP A 53 2.82 -20.90 12.19
N ASP A 54 1.70 -21.29 11.60
CA ASP A 54 1.62 -21.72 10.20
C ASP A 54 1.57 -20.55 9.19
N GLN A 55 1.56 -19.29 9.62
CA GLN A 55 1.56 -18.14 8.72
C GLN A 55 2.81 -18.14 7.82
N GLU A 56 2.59 -17.97 6.51
CA GLU A 56 3.66 -17.95 5.49
C GLU A 56 4.20 -16.52 5.23
N THR A 57 3.31 -15.52 5.34
CA THR A 57 3.67 -14.11 5.09
C THR A 57 4.43 -13.52 6.28
N PRO A 58 5.28 -12.51 6.08
CA PRO A 58 6.03 -11.91 7.18
C PRO A 58 5.11 -11.30 8.24
N ASP A 59 5.51 -11.39 9.51
CA ASP A 59 4.92 -10.65 10.62
C ASP A 59 5.58 -9.28 10.82
N THR A 60 6.76 -9.10 10.23
CA THR A 60 7.53 -7.85 10.22
C THR A 60 8.06 -7.63 8.82
N GLN A 61 7.74 -6.48 8.21
CA GLN A 61 8.13 -6.19 6.84
C GLN A 61 8.32 -4.68 6.64
N SER A 62 9.35 -4.34 5.85
CA SER A 62 9.57 -2.98 5.33
C SER A 62 9.58 -3.02 3.80
N VAL A 63 8.96 -2.04 3.19
CA VAL A 63 8.92 -1.88 1.73
C VAL A 63 9.30 -0.45 1.38
N LEU A 64 10.30 -0.29 0.52
CA LEU A 64 10.67 1.00 -0.05
C LEU A 64 10.26 1.05 -1.51
N VAL A 65 9.50 2.06 -1.86
CA VAL A 65 9.02 2.33 -3.22
C VAL A 65 9.59 3.67 -3.68
N GLU A 66 10.31 3.66 -4.79
CA GLU A 66 10.85 4.87 -5.39
C GLU A 66 10.07 5.23 -6.65
N PHE A 67 9.74 6.51 -6.78
CA PHE A 67 9.07 7.08 -7.95
C PHE A 67 10.00 8.04 -8.67
N ASP A 68 9.69 8.31 -9.92
CA ASP A 68 10.40 9.33 -10.68
C ASP A 68 10.35 10.72 -10.01
N GLY A 69 11.35 11.56 -10.27
CA GLY A 69 11.45 12.88 -9.64
C GLY A 69 11.96 12.87 -8.19
N GLY A 70 12.61 11.79 -7.74
CA GLY A 70 13.27 11.72 -6.41
C GLY A 70 12.30 11.60 -5.24
N ARG A 71 11.13 11.04 -5.46
CA ARG A 71 10.10 10.80 -4.43
C ARG A 71 10.10 9.34 -4.01
N GLN A 72 9.83 9.10 -2.73
CA GLN A 72 9.76 7.73 -2.22
C GLN A 72 8.66 7.58 -1.17
N VAL A 73 8.16 6.36 -1.05
CA VAL A 73 7.29 5.91 0.03
C VAL A 73 7.96 4.75 0.75
N ASN A 74 8.07 4.84 2.06
CA ASN A 74 8.50 3.75 2.92
C ASN A 74 7.31 3.25 3.73
N TRP A 75 7.03 1.97 3.65
CA TRP A 75 6.02 1.30 4.43
C TRP A 75 6.66 0.31 5.39
N GLU A 76 6.16 0.29 6.61
CA GLU A 76 6.62 -0.62 7.66
C GLU A 76 5.44 -1.27 8.37
N SER A 77 5.53 -2.58 8.62
CA SER A 77 4.62 -3.28 9.49
C SER A 77 5.35 -4.06 10.56
N ARG A 78 4.79 -4.01 11.75
CA ARG A 78 5.22 -4.75 12.93
C ARG A 78 3.97 -5.30 13.60
N SER A 79 3.42 -6.39 13.05
CA SER A 79 2.14 -6.98 13.48
C SER A 79 2.10 -7.35 14.98
N CYS A 80 3.28 -7.49 15.60
CA CYS A 80 3.42 -7.84 17.01
C CYS A 80 3.48 -6.63 17.96
N ASN A 81 3.45 -5.40 17.45
CA ASN A 81 3.63 -4.19 18.24
C ASN A 81 2.55 -3.17 17.89
N LYS A 82 1.83 -2.70 18.91
CA LYS A 82 0.76 -1.70 18.76
C LYS A 82 1.22 -0.26 19.03
N HIS A 83 2.51 -0.05 19.26
CA HIS A 83 3.04 1.28 19.47
C HIS A 83 3.19 2.00 18.13
N ASP A 84 2.11 2.53 17.63
CA ASP A 84 2.06 3.43 16.51
C ASP A 84 0.81 4.29 16.60
N ASP A 85 0.96 5.59 16.52
CA ASP A 85 -0.10 6.59 16.58
C ASP A 85 -0.26 7.36 15.25
N ARG A 86 0.54 7.01 14.24
CA ARG A 86 0.58 7.68 12.94
C ARG A 86 0.16 6.72 11.84
N PHE A 87 -0.76 7.17 11.02
CA PHE A 87 -1.20 6.39 9.88
C PHE A 87 -0.30 6.64 8.65
N VAL A 88 -0.11 7.93 8.29
CA VAL A 88 0.82 8.34 7.22
C VAL A 88 1.51 9.65 7.62
N THR A 89 2.81 9.74 7.32
CA THR A 89 3.58 10.98 7.51
C THR A 89 4.27 11.36 6.20
N PHE A 90 4.13 12.61 5.79
CA PHE A 90 4.83 13.18 4.64
C PHE A 90 5.91 14.15 5.12
N TYR A 91 7.12 13.92 4.68
CA TYR A 91 8.26 14.80 4.93
C TYR A 91 8.54 15.61 3.66
N GLY A 92 8.24 16.89 3.68
CA GLY A 92 8.45 17.82 2.57
C GLY A 92 9.53 18.84 2.88
N GLU A 93 9.93 19.58 1.86
CA GLU A 93 10.96 20.63 1.98
C GLU A 93 10.57 21.79 2.94
N LYS A 94 9.27 22.00 3.12
CA LYS A 94 8.74 23.13 3.92
C LYS A 94 8.22 22.70 5.29
N GLY A 95 8.18 21.40 5.57
CA GLY A 95 7.66 20.88 6.83
C GLY A 95 7.11 19.45 6.72
N THR A 96 6.35 19.06 7.69
CA THR A 96 5.81 17.71 7.85
C THR A 96 4.29 17.73 7.90
N LEU A 97 3.64 16.79 7.24
CA LEU A 97 2.21 16.51 7.34
C LEU A 97 2.03 15.12 7.96
N GLU A 98 1.34 15.04 9.09
CA GLU A 98 0.93 13.79 9.73
C GLU A 98 -0.57 13.59 9.56
N ILE A 99 -0.98 12.37 9.23
CA ILE A 99 -2.39 11.95 9.13
C ILE A 99 -2.59 10.76 10.05
N ASP A 100 -3.63 10.77 10.87
CA ASP A 100 -4.04 9.64 11.71
C ASP A 100 -5.14 8.80 11.03
N GLU A 101 -5.51 7.67 11.63
CA GLU A 101 -6.54 6.76 11.11
C GLU A 101 -7.94 7.38 10.98
N SER A 102 -8.23 8.45 11.71
CA SER A 102 -9.50 9.15 11.60
C SER A 102 -9.57 10.10 10.41
N GLY A 103 -8.42 10.37 9.78
CA GLY A 103 -8.24 11.39 8.75
C GLY A 103 -7.98 12.80 9.34
N THR A 104 -7.84 12.92 10.65
CA THR A 104 -7.34 14.14 11.28
C THR A 104 -5.90 14.37 10.85
N TYR A 105 -5.55 15.57 10.46
CA TYR A 105 -4.18 15.87 10.08
C TYR A 105 -3.56 17.04 10.87
N ARG A 106 -2.24 17.02 10.94
CA ARG A 106 -1.39 18.04 11.58
C ARG A 106 -0.30 18.47 10.60
N VAL A 107 -0.09 19.76 10.49
CA VAL A 107 0.99 20.36 9.69
C VAL A 107 2.00 21.02 10.60
N PHE A 108 3.25 20.70 10.41
CA PHE A 108 4.38 21.28 11.15
C PHE A 108 5.31 22.00 10.17
N ASP A 109 5.94 23.09 10.62
CA ASP A 109 7.02 23.73 9.87
C ASP A 109 8.32 22.92 9.97
N ILE A 110 9.37 23.40 9.30
CA ILE A 110 10.68 22.74 9.28
C ILE A 110 11.36 22.68 10.65
N ASN A 111 10.90 23.47 11.64
CA ASN A 111 11.40 23.50 13.01
C ASN A 111 10.50 22.70 13.96
N ASP A 112 9.62 21.85 13.42
CA ASP A 112 8.66 21.02 14.19
C ASP A 112 7.63 21.84 14.99
N LYS A 113 7.34 23.07 14.57
CA LYS A 113 6.29 23.87 15.15
C LYS A 113 4.96 23.57 14.48
N LEU A 114 3.95 23.22 15.26
CA LEU A 114 2.59 23.01 14.75
C LEU A 114 2.05 24.30 14.12
N ILE A 115 1.68 24.25 12.84
CA ILE A 115 1.11 25.35 12.05
C ILE A 115 -0.41 25.21 11.99
N GLU A 116 -0.89 23.97 11.74
CA GLU A 116 -2.28 23.69 11.48
C GLU A 116 -2.68 22.32 12.03
N LYS A 117 -3.91 22.22 12.54
CA LYS A 117 -4.56 20.95 12.88
C LYS A 117 -6.00 21.00 12.41
N VAL A 118 -6.40 20.01 11.60
CA VAL A 118 -7.77 19.84 11.14
C VAL A 118 -8.28 18.49 11.63
N SER A 119 -9.33 18.54 12.44
CA SER A 119 -10.01 17.34 12.90
C SER A 119 -11.01 16.87 11.86
N HIS A 120 -11.00 15.59 11.59
CA HIS A 120 -11.91 14.94 10.65
C HIS A 120 -12.65 13.78 11.33
N SER A 121 -13.85 13.49 10.86
CA SER A 121 -14.59 12.30 11.22
C SER A 121 -14.92 11.49 9.96
N ARG A 122 -14.83 10.17 10.04
CA ARG A 122 -15.18 9.26 8.95
C ARG A 122 -16.59 9.55 8.41
N ASN A 123 -16.72 9.57 7.10
CA ASN A 123 -18.00 9.72 6.40
C ASN A 123 -18.17 8.64 5.32
N ASP A 124 -18.37 7.42 5.76
CA ASP A 124 -18.55 6.25 4.88
C ASP A 124 -19.80 6.41 3.98
N GLY A 125 -20.81 7.14 4.45
CA GLY A 125 -22.01 7.43 3.68
C GLY A 125 -21.73 8.30 2.45
N GLN A 126 -20.81 9.26 2.54
CA GLN A 126 -20.42 10.09 1.40
C GLN A 126 -19.65 9.26 0.36
N HIS A 127 -18.78 8.38 0.82
CA HIS A 127 -18.04 7.49 -0.07
C HIS A 127 -18.97 6.55 -0.84
N ALA A 128 -19.86 5.85 -0.15
CA ALA A 128 -20.89 5.02 -0.79
C ALA A 128 -21.80 5.83 -1.72
N GLY A 129 -22.17 7.05 -1.32
CA GLY A 129 -22.99 7.96 -2.11
C GLY A 129 -22.34 8.35 -3.44
N ASN A 130 -21.04 8.56 -3.49
CA ASN A 130 -20.29 8.84 -4.72
C ASN A 130 -20.40 7.67 -5.71
N PHE A 131 -20.22 6.43 -5.26
CA PHE A 131 -20.38 5.25 -6.10
C PHE A 131 -21.82 5.11 -6.64
N VAL A 132 -22.82 5.22 -5.76
CA VAL A 132 -24.24 5.12 -6.15
C VAL A 132 -24.63 6.22 -7.13
N ALA A 133 -24.13 7.44 -6.94
CA ALA A 133 -24.38 8.56 -7.86
C ALA A 133 -23.76 8.31 -9.24
N ALA A 134 -22.52 7.79 -9.29
CA ALA A 134 -21.87 7.44 -10.55
C ALA A 134 -22.67 6.38 -11.34
N VAL A 135 -23.15 5.34 -10.64
CA VAL A 135 -24.00 4.29 -11.25
C VAL A 135 -25.32 4.86 -11.77
N ARG A 136 -26.02 5.68 -10.96
CA ARG A 136 -27.33 6.24 -11.35
C ARG A 136 -27.28 7.22 -12.51
N ASN A 137 -26.19 7.96 -12.61
CA ASN A 137 -26.01 8.99 -13.64
C ASN A 137 -25.25 8.48 -14.87
N ASP A 138 -24.84 7.20 -14.87
CA ASP A 138 -23.99 6.61 -15.91
C ASP A 138 -22.71 7.44 -16.15
N THR A 139 -22.05 7.83 -15.04
CA THR A 139 -20.83 8.65 -15.06
C THR A 139 -19.66 7.91 -14.40
N PRO A 140 -19.15 6.82 -15.00
CA PRO A 140 -18.13 5.96 -14.36
C PRO A 140 -16.84 6.71 -14.04
N LEU A 141 -16.51 7.78 -14.77
CA LEU A 141 -15.31 8.60 -14.53
C LEU A 141 -15.52 9.72 -13.48
N SER A 142 -16.66 9.77 -12.80
CA SER A 142 -16.91 10.73 -11.72
C SER A 142 -16.63 10.19 -10.33
N LEU A 143 -16.04 9.00 -10.23
CA LEU A 143 -15.59 8.43 -8.96
C LEU A 143 -14.41 9.23 -8.39
N THR A 144 -14.40 9.42 -7.08
CA THR A 144 -13.27 10.06 -6.36
C THR A 144 -12.02 9.20 -6.37
N SER A 145 -12.17 7.89 -6.60
CA SER A 145 -11.08 6.95 -6.82
C SER A 145 -11.51 5.92 -7.87
N GLU A 146 -10.96 6.04 -9.06
CA GLU A 146 -11.22 5.12 -10.16
C GLU A 146 -10.43 3.82 -10.02
N ILE A 147 -10.85 2.79 -10.76
CA ILE A 147 -10.19 1.48 -10.72
C ILE A 147 -8.71 1.55 -11.09
N LEU A 148 -8.31 2.46 -11.97
CA LEU A 148 -6.90 2.64 -12.32
C LEU A 148 -6.07 3.11 -11.13
N GLU A 149 -6.60 4.01 -10.31
CA GLU A 149 -5.92 4.45 -9.08
C GLU A 149 -5.81 3.31 -8.07
N GLY A 150 -6.88 2.53 -7.90
CA GLY A 150 -6.83 1.31 -7.08
C GLY A 150 -5.84 0.28 -7.59
N HIS A 151 -5.74 0.10 -8.91
CA HIS A 151 -4.74 -0.76 -9.54
C HIS A 151 -3.32 -0.32 -9.23
N LYS A 152 -2.99 0.96 -9.41
CA LYS A 152 -1.65 1.50 -9.13
C LYS A 152 -1.24 1.28 -7.68
N SER A 153 -2.13 1.53 -6.73
CA SER A 153 -1.83 1.35 -5.31
C SER A 153 -1.70 -0.13 -4.93
N THR A 154 -2.58 -0.99 -5.43
CA THR A 154 -2.52 -2.44 -5.19
C THR A 154 -1.25 -3.05 -5.78
N LEU A 155 -0.80 -2.55 -6.93
CA LEU A 155 0.44 -3.00 -7.57
C LEU A 155 1.65 -2.80 -6.66
N LEU A 156 1.71 -1.74 -5.86
CA LEU A 156 2.80 -1.52 -4.90
C LEU A 156 2.89 -2.63 -3.86
N CYS A 157 1.73 -3.12 -3.38
CA CYS A 157 1.69 -4.25 -2.46
C CYS A 157 2.22 -5.53 -3.11
N HIS A 158 1.83 -5.80 -4.34
CA HIS A 158 2.32 -6.98 -5.08
C HIS A 158 3.81 -6.88 -5.35
N LEU A 159 4.31 -5.75 -5.83
CA LEU A 159 5.74 -5.53 -6.06
C LEU A 159 6.55 -5.66 -4.76
N GLY A 160 6.08 -5.10 -3.65
CA GLY A 160 6.70 -5.26 -2.34
C GLY A 160 6.80 -6.73 -1.91
N ASN A 161 5.75 -7.51 -2.12
CA ASN A 161 5.74 -8.94 -1.83
C ASN A 161 6.61 -9.75 -2.81
N ILE A 162 6.66 -9.39 -4.09
CA ILE A 162 7.57 -10.01 -5.06
C ILE A 162 9.02 -9.74 -4.66
N ALA A 163 9.37 -8.47 -4.35
CA ALA A 163 10.70 -8.10 -3.88
C ALA A 163 11.11 -8.88 -2.63
N TYR A 164 10.21 -9.02 -1.64
CA TYR A 164 10.43 -9.80 -0.42
C TYR A 164 10.69 -11.28 -0.73
N ARG A 165 9.81 -11.92 -1.51
CA ARG A 165 9.88 -13.36 -1.82
C ARG A 165 11.10 -13.73 -2.66
N THR A 166 11.48 -12.86 -3.58
CA THR A 166 12.66 -13.06 -4.45
C THR A 166 13.97 -12.57 -3.82
N ARG A 167 13.88 -11.75 -2.75
CA ARG A 167 15.02 -11.07 -2.12
C ARG A 167 15.81 -10.21 -3.13
N ARG A 168 15.07 -9.54 -4.02
CA ARG A 168 15.64 -8.74 -5.10
C ARG A 168 15.17 -7.30 -5.04
N LEU A 169 16.02 -6.39 -5.47
CA LEU A 169 15.60 -5.07 -5.90
C LEU A 169 14.91 -5.22 -7.26
N LEU A 170 13.69 -4.74 -7.36
CA LEU A 170 12.92 -4.71 -8.61
C LEU A 170 13.11 -3.35 -9.31
N ASN A 171 13.54 -3.37 -10.57
CA ASN A 171 13.44 -2.22 -11.45
C ASN A 171 12.14 -2.30 -12.21
N CYS A 172 11.39 -1.21 -12.25
CA CYS A 172 10.06 -1.18 -12.84
C CYS A 172 9.98 -0.14 -13.97
N ASP A 173 9.13 -0.43 -14.94
CA ASP A 173 8.80 0.51 -16.01
C ASP A 173 7.89 1.62 -15.44
N PRO A 174 8.31 2.90 -15.47
CA PRO A 174 7.51 4.00 -14.95
C PRO A 174 6.21 4.25 -15.71
N ALA A 175 6.03 3.64 -16.89
CA ALA A 175 4.82 3.79 -17.68
C ALA A 175 3.68 2.85 -17.24
N ASN A 176 4.01 1.70 -16.62
CA ASN A 176 3.02 0.66 -16.31
C ASN A 176 3.35 -0.17 -15.06
N GLY A 177 4.50 0.07 -14.41
CA GLY A 177 4.95 -0.65 -13.21
C GLY A 177 5.46 -2.07 -13.44
N GLN A 178 5.60 -2.52 -14.70
CA GLN A 178 6.07 -3.87 -15.01
C GLN A 178 7.53 -4.06 -14.61
N ILE A 179 7.85 -5.23 -14.04
CA ILE A 179 9.22 -5.56 -13.64
C ILE A 179 10.10 -5.71 -14.88
N LEU A 180 11.25 -5.04 -14.88
CA LEU A 180 12.21 -5.02 -15.99
C LEU A 180 13.36 -6.00 -15.74
N ASN A 181 13.69 -6.79 -16.77
CA ASN A 181 14.91 -7.61 -16.82
C ASN A 181 15.08 -8.60 -15.65
N ASP A 182 14.00 -9.11 -15.07
CA ASP A 182 14.02 -10.11 -14.01
C ASP A 182 12.94 -11.18 -14.22
N GLU A 183 13.32 -12.22 -14.96
CA GLU A 183 12.41 -13.34 -15.28
C GLU A 183 11.96 -14.11 -14.03
N GLU A 184 12.81 -14.24 -13.02
CA GLU A 184 12.47 -14.94 -11.78
C GLU A 184 11.40 -14.17 -10.99
N ALA A 185 11.54 -12.85 -10.89
CA ALA A 185 10.53 -12.02 -10.27
C ALA A 185 9.21 -12.03 -11.08
N MET A 186 9.31 -12.03 -12.41
CA MET A 186 8.16 -12.09 -13.31
C MET A 186 7.35 -13.39 -13.21
N LYS A 187 7.91 -14.49 -12.71
CA LYS A 187 7.13 -15.71 -12.42
C LYS A 187 6.05 -15.48 -11.36
N LEU A 188 6.24 -14.50 -10.49
CA LEU A 188 5.27 -14.11 -9.46
C LEU A 188 4.30 -13.00 -9.88
N TRP A 189 4.43 -12.48 -11.10
CA TRP A 189 3.60 -11.38 -11.62
C TRP A 189 2.13 -11.77 -11.78
N LYS A 190 1.86 -13.00 -12.12
CA LYS A 190 0.52 -13.52 -12.28
C LYS A 190 0.39 -14.91 -11.66
N ARG A 191 -0.83 -15.23 -11.30
CA ARG A 191 -1.22 -16.52 -10.79
C ARG A 191 -1.32 -17.53 -11.95
N GLU A 192 -0.98 -18.78 -11.69
CA GLU A 192 -1.39 -19.87 -12.57
C GLU A 192 -2.85 -20.22 -12.25
N TYR A 193 -3.69 -20.09 -13.25
CA TYR A 193 -5.09 -20.50 -13.16
C TYR A 193 -5.25 -21.93 -13.67
N SER A 194 -6.28 -22.64 -13.19
CA SER A 194 -6.63 -23.94 -13.76
C SER A 194 -7.00 -23.78 -15.23
N LYS A 195 -6.81 -24.86 -16.03
CA LYS A 195 -7.10 -24.82 -17.47
C LYS A 195 -8.58 -24.58 -17.82
N GLU A 196 -9.44 -24.61 -16.81
CA GLU A 196 -10.89 -24.42 -16.94
C GLU A 196 -11.33 -22.98 -16.65
N TRP A 197 -10.37 -22.08 -16.38
CA TRP A 197 -10.62 -20.65 -16.11
C TRP A 197 -9.84 -19.76 -17.07
#